data_397a9a794e56e06a57dd21c6a8ffc836
#
_entry.id   397a9a794e56e06a57dd21c6a8ffc836
#
_cell.length_a   1.000
_cell.length_b   1.000
_cell.length_c   1.000
_cell.angle_alpha   90.00
_cell.angle_beta   90.00
_cell.angle_gamma   90.00
#
_symmetry.space_group_name_H-M   'P 1'
#
loop_
_entity.id
_entity.type
_entity.pdbx_description
1 polymer ?
#
loop_
_entity_poly.entity_id
_entity_poly.type
_entity_poly.pdbx_seq_one_letter_code
_entity_poly.pdbx_strand_id
1 'polypeptide(L)'
;MKASVVREFGGGFHTEEVAIAEPRGREVLVQVKASGLCHSDELAANTPLGYEVPMVLGHEVSGVVTAVGPDVVDLAVGDDVVACLVQYCGSCAKCLIGRVHLCEHPEFTVRAGRLADADGNELGQGMGLGGFAEFALIHENQLAKIPDAVPFPQAALLGCGVVTGAGAVMNTADVQPGETVAIIGTGGVGTNAISGAVIAGAGRIIAIDGADDKLDNARHFGATDVINSREVDAVAAVKELTGGLGADYVFDFVGIPAVTQSGLSMLAPGGGLYLIGILDPANHIDVSALQLLGARNRVEGVY
;
A
#
# COMPACT_ATOMS: atom_id res chain seq x y z
N MET A 1 -6.91 2.84 26.98
CA MET A 1 -7.41 2.11 25.81
C MET A 1 -6.55 0.89 25.55
N LYS A 2 -7.09 -0.13 24.87
CA LYS A 2 -6.30 -1.28 24.44
C LYS A 2 -5.60 -0.99 23.13
N ALA A 3 -4.34 -1.45 23.01
CA ALA A 3 -3.56 -1.42 21.78
C ALA A 3 -2.75 -2.71 21.63
N SER A 4 -2.39 -3.02 20.40
CA SER A 4 -1.49 -4.12 20.07
C SER A 4 -0.08 -3.56 19.86
N VAL A 5 0.80 -3.80 20.82
CA VAL A 5 2.14 -3.20 20.93
C VAL A 5 3.20 -4.20 20.46
N VAL A 6 4.16 -3.74 19.64
CA VAL A 6 5.40 -4.43 19.34
C VAL A 6 6.48 -3.90 20.27
N ARG A 7 6.95 -4.73 21.21
CA ARG A 7 7.95 -4.35 22.21
C ARG A 7 9.39 -4.51 21.73
N GLU A 8 9.63 -5.52 20.90
CA GLU A 8 10.92 -5.83 20.28
C GLU A 8 10.71 -6.42 18.89
N PHE A 9 11.67 -6.24 18.02
CA PHE A 9 11.59 -6.83 16.67
C PHE A 9 11.62 -8.37 16.76
N GLY A 10 10.66 -9.01 16.09
CA GLY A 10 10.48 -10.47 16.14
C GLY A 10 9.75 -10.98 17.39
N GLY A 11 9.41 -10.10 18.33
CA GLY A 11 8.69 -10.47 19.56
C GLY A 11 7.18 -10.64 19.39
N GLY A 12 6.63 -10.25 18.23
CA GLY A 12 5.21 -10.32 17.94
C GLY A 12 4.39 -9.16 18.53
N PHE A 13 3.08 -9.32 18.53
CA PHE A 13 2.11 -8.30 18.94
C PHE A 13 1.53 -8.64 20.32
N HIS A 14 1.58 -7.69 21.25
CA HIS A 14 1.09 -7.84 22.62
C HIS A 14 -0.04 -6.86 22.91
N THR A 15 -1.20 -7.37 23.35
CA THR A 15 -2.32 -6.50 23.73
C THR A 15 -2.07 -5.90 25.11
N GLU A 16 -2.03 -4.59 25.20
CA GLU A 16 -1.72 -3.84 26.43
C GLU A 16 -2.68 -2.66 26.61
N GLU A 17 -2.78 -2.18 27.85
CA GLU A 17 -3.42 -0.90 28.15
C GLU A 17 -2.43 0.24 27.91
N VAL A 18 -2.82 1.21 27.08
CA VAL A 18 -2.02 2.38 26.73
C VAL A 18 -2.80 3.67 26.93
N ALA A 19 -2.09 4.74 27.23
CA ALA A 19 -2.62 6.09 27.26
C ALA A 19 -2.45 6.75 25.89
N ILE A 20 -3.45 7.54 25.47
CA ILE A 20 -3.39 8.38 24.27
C ILE A 20 -3.61 9.83 24.69
N ALA A 21 -2.84 10.75 24.11
CA ALA A 21 -2.94 12.16 24.42
C ALA A 21 -4.16 12.83 23.74
N GLU A 22 -4.58 13.98 24.27
CA GLU A 22 -5.56 14.83 23.62
C GLU A 22 -5.02 15.42 22.30
N PRO A 23 -5.88 15.61 21.27
CA PRO A 23 -5.47 16.18 19.99
C PRO A 23 -5.02 17.64 20.10
N ARG A 24 -3.92 18.00 19.45
CA ARG A 24 -3.35 19.34 19.38
C ARG A 24 -3.18 19.79 17.93
N GLY A 25 -3.25 21.10 17.69
CA GLY A 25 -3.04 21.63 16.34
C GLY A 25 -4.01 20.99 15.35
N ARG A 26 -3.48 20.35 14.31
CA ARG A 26 -4.24 19.64 13.26
C ARG A 26 -4.38 18.13 13.51
N GLU A 27 -4.30 17.68 14.76
CA GLU A 27 -4.51 16.28 15.12
C GLU A 27 -6.00 15.97 15.30
N VAL A 28 -6.37 14.76 14.98
CA VAL A 28 -7.73 14.23 15.05
C VAL A 28 -7.70 12.90 15.79
N LEU A 29 -8.54 12.77 16.82
CA LEU A 29 -8.73 11.52 17.54
C LEU A 29 -9.83 10.71 16.85
N VAL A 30 -9.47 9.55 16.35
CA VAL A 30 -10.36 8.64 15.64
C VAL A 30 -10.63 7.40 16.51
N GLN A 31 -11.89 7.10 16.77
CA GLN A 31 -12.29 5.79 17.29
C GLN A 31 -12.19 4.77 16.16
N VAL A 32 -11.26 3.85 16.24
CA VAL A 32 -11.04 2.83 15.21
C VAL A 32 -12.23 1.85 15.18
N LYS A 33 -12.81 1.68 14.01
CA LYS A 33 -13.90 0.73 13.75
C LYS A 33 -13.42 -0.49 12.98
N ALA A 34 -12.40 -0.30 12.13
CA ALA A 34 -11.70 -1.39 11.46
C ALA A 34 -10.24 -0.99 11.19
N SER A 35 -9.35 -1.98 11.30
CA SER A 35 -7.97 -1.87 10.88
C SER A 35 -7.58 -3.12 10.12
N GLY A 36 -7.11 -2.96 8.88
CA GLY A 36 -6.57 -4.04 8.07
C GLY A 36 -5.17 -4.44 8.55
N LEU A 37 -4.77 -5.66 8.27
CA LEU A 37 -3.42 -6.18 8.49
C LEU A 37 -2.72 -6.31 7.15
N CYS A 38 -1.66 -5.54 6.97
CA CYS A 38 -0.82 -5.58 5.78
C CYS A 38 0.49 -6.34 6.05
N HIS A 39 1.09 -6.92 5.01
CA HIS A 39 2.44 -7.49 5.08
C HIS A 39 3.49 -6.49 5.58
N SER A 40 3.29 -5.19 5.32
CA SER A 40 4.17 -4.13 5.81
C SER A 40 4.16 -4.00 7.33
N ASP A 41 3.04 -4.30 7.99
CA ASP A 41 2.97 -4.31 9.45
C ASP A 41 3.77 -5.50 10.03
N GLU A 42 3.66 -6.67 9.41
CA GLU A 42 4.41 -7.86 9.81
C GLU A 42 5.92 -7.64 9.60
N LEU A 43 6.30 -7.08 8.46
CA LEU A 43 7.69 -6.78 8.16
C LEU A 43 8.26 -5.74 9.15
N ALA A 44 7.51 -4.68 9.45
CA ALA A 44 7.91 -3.65 10.42
C ALA A 44 8.00 -4.20 11.85
N ALA A 45 7.15 -5.17 12.21
CA ALA A 45 7.21 -5.82 13.52
C ALA A 45 8.45 -6.74 13.68
N ASN A 46 8.99 -7.24 12.58
CA ASN A 46 10.11 -8.20 12.58
C ASN A 46 11.47 -7.57 12.23
N THR A 47 11.48 -6.40 11.56
CA THR A 47 12.70 -5.82 10.99
C THR A 47 12.77 -4.31 11.24
N PRO A 48 13.92 -3.76 11.67
CA PRO A 48 14.08 -2.32 11.94
C PRO A 48 14.23 -1.52 10.63
N LEU A 49 13.16 -1.40 9.86
CA LEU A 49 13.11 -0.63 8.60
C LEU A 49 12.96 0.88 8.84
N GLY A 50 13.78 1.45 9.71
CA GLY A 50 13.67 2.84 10.11
C GLY A 50 12.62 3.10 11.21
N TYR A 51 12.04 2.05 11.77
CA TYR A 51 11.17 2.12 12.94
C TYR A 51 11.94 1.87 14.23
N GLU A 52 11.43 2.43 15.32
CA GLU A 52 11.92 2.20 16.68
C GLU A 52 10.82 1.50 17.49
N VAL A 53 11.23 0.56 18.33
CA VAL A 53 10.35 -0.14 19.29
C VAL A 53 10.55 0.45 20.68
N PRO A 54 9.54 0.48 21.57
CA PRO A 54 8.19 -0.09 21.38
C PRO A 54 7.27 0.81 20.54
N MET A 55 6.35 0.18 19.76
CA MET A 55 5.44 0.91 18.87
C MET A 55 4.09 0.23 18.70
N VAL A 56 3.08 1.00 18.29
CA VAL A 56 1.78 0.50 17.80
C VAL A 56 1.76 0.64 16.28
N LEU A 57 1.54 -0.46 15.58
CA LEU A 57 1.41 -0.52 14.12
C LEU A 57 -0.07 -0.42 13.68
N GLY A 58 -0.35 -0.76 12.43
CA GLY A 58 -1.66 -0.67 11.79
C GLY A 58 -1.82 0.62 11.00
N HIS A 59 -1.86 0.48 9.68
CA HIS A 59 -1.92 1.65 8.78
C HIS A 59 -3.09 1.61 7.80
N GLU A 60 -3.94 0.60 7.88
CA GLU A 60 -5.20 0.50 7.13
C GLU A 60 -6.37 0.78 8.11
N VAL A 61 -6.67 2.03 8.36
CA VAL A 61 -7.57 2.45 9.44
C VAL A 61 -8.81 3.14 8.90
N SER A 62 -9.97 2.76 9.41
CA SER A 62 -11.21 3.52 9.28
C SER A 62 -11.92 3.64 10.63
N GLY A 63 -12.66 4.71 10.82
CA GLY A 63 -13.32 4.95 12.09
C GLY A 63 -14.10 6.26 12.12
N VAL A 64 -14.49 6.65 13.34
CA VAL A 64 -15.29 7.84 13.59
C VAL A 64 -14.44 8.88 14.34
N VAL A 65 -14.48 10.12 13.90
CA VAL A 65 -13.84 11.25 14.58
C VAL A 65 -14.53 11.49 15.92
N THR A 66 -13.76 11.46 17.03
CA THR A 66 -14.30 11.67 18.40
C THR A 66 -13.82 12.98 19.03
N ALA A 67 -12.67 13.49 18.61
CA ALA A 67 -12.17 14.81 19.00
C ALA A 67 -11.26 15.39 17.92
N VAL A 68 -11.17 16.70 17.85
CA VAL A 68 -10.32 17.44 16.91
C VAL A 68 -9.49 18.48 17.63
N GLY A 69 -8.27 18.69 17.16
CA GLY A 69 -7.41 19.77 17.62
C GLY A 69 -7.91 21.15 17.12
N PRO A 70 -7.45 22.25 17.74
CA PRO A 70 -7.99 23.59 17.48
C PRO A 70 -7.74 24.12 16.05
N ASP A 71 -6.78 23.54 15.32
CA ASP A 71 -6.40 24.00 13.98
C ASP A 71 -6.90 23.05 12.87
N VAL A 72 -7.75 22.07 13.20
CA VAL A 72 -8.41 21.18 12.22
C VAL A 72 -9.48 21.97 11.46
N VAL A 73 -9.49 21.86 10.13
CA VAL A 73 -10.32 22.66 9.24
C VAL A 73 -11.42 21.84 8.58
N ASP A 74 -11.08 20.67 8.06
CA ASP A 74 -11.96 19.91 7.15
C ASP A 74 -12.74 18.78 7.83
N LEU A 75 -12.43 18.46 9.09
CA LEU A 75 -13.02 17.35 9.84
C LEU A 75 -13.74 17.82 11.08
N ALA A 76 -14.83 17.14 11.43
CA ALA A 76 -15.63 17.40 12.64
C ALA A 76 -15.91 16.10 13.40
N VAL A 77 -16.23 16.23 14.69
CA VAL A 77 -16.69 15.11 15.52
C VAL A 77 -17.93 14.48 14.91
N GLY A 78 -17.92 13.17 14.75
CA GLY A 78 -18.97 12.39 14.12
C GLY A 78 -18.71 12.05 12.65
N ASP A 79 -17.69 12.62 12.00
CA ASP A 79 -17.33 12.25 10.63
C ASP A 79 -16.78 10.83 10.57
N ASP A 80 -17.26 10.05 9.59
CA ASP A 80 -16.68 8.77 9.23
C ASP A 80 -15.46 9.01 8.33
N VAL A 81 -14.34 8.38 8.67
CA VAL A 81 -13.05 8.63 8.00
C VAL A 81 -12.29 7.35 7.68
N VAL A 82 -11.45 7.44 6.64
CA VAL A 82 -10.37 6.52 6.35
C VAL A 82 -9.03 7.24 6.49
N ALA A 83 -8.02 6.55 6.98
CA ALA A 83 -6.66 7.06 7.07
C ALA A 83 -5.77 6.52 5.94
N CYS A 84 -4.83 7.34 5.49
CA CYS A 84 -3.77 6.97 4.55
C CYS A 84 -2.40 7.11 5.21
N LEU A 85 -1.53 6.14 4.97
CA LEU A 85 -0.17 6.11 5.55
C LEU A 85 0.75 7.22 5.02
N VAL A 86 0.40 7.87 3.91
CA VAL A 86 1.23 8.92 3.30
C VAL A 86 1.21 10.17 4.19
N GLN A 87 2.40 10.48 4.73
CA GLN A 87 2.61 11.67 5.55
C GLN A 87 3.07 12.83 4.67
N TYR A 88 2.38 13.98 4.74
CA TYR A 88 2.74 15.14 3.94
C TYR A 88 2.40 16.47 4.61
N CYS A 89 3.19 17.50 4.33
CA CYS A 89 3.00 18.83 4.93
C CYS A 89 1.90 19.67 4.27
N GLY A 90 1.55 19.42 3.01
CA GLY A 90 0.55 20.18 2.26
C GLY A 90 1.06 21.50 1.66
N SER A 91 2.30 21.95 1.93
CA SER A 91 2.78 23.29 1.58
C SER A 91 4.08 23.33 0.78
N CYS A 92 4.87 22.24 0.72
CA CYS A 92 6.10 22.19 -0.08
C CYS A 92 5.82 22.11 -1.59
N ALA A 93 6.83 22.31 -2.41
CA ALA A 93 6.69 22.32 -3.86
C ALA A 93 6.06 21.03 -4.40
N LYS A 94 6.40 19.88 -3.83
CA LYS A 94 5.82 18.58 -4.23
C LYS A 94 4.35 18.46 -3.87
N CYS A 95 3.97 18.89 -2.66
CA CYS A 95 2.57 18.87 -2.23
C CYS A 95 1.69 19.79 -3.09
N LEU A 96 2.16 20.99 -3.39
CA LEU A 96 1.39 21.99 -4.17
C LEU A 96 1.12 21.57 -5.62
N ILE A 97 1.91 20.63 -6.17
CA ILE A 97 1.66 20.05 -7.51
C ILE A 97 0.98 18.67 -7.44
N GLY A 98 0.41 18.29 -6.29
CA GLY A 98 -0.32 17.03 -6.10
C GLY A 98 0.54 15.78 -5.90
N ARG A 99 1.86 15.91 -5.79
CA ARG A 99 2.78 14.79 -5.54
C ARG A 99 3.08 14.62 -4.04
N VAL A 100 2.02 14.44 -3.25
CA VAL A 100 2.12 14.37 -1.77
C VAL A 100 2.99 13.22 -1.27
N HIS A 101 3.04 12.10 -2.00
CA HIS A 101 3.92 10.95 -1.73
C HIS A 101 5.41 11.28 -1.85
N LEU A 102 5.77 12.40 -2.46
CA LEU A 102 7.14 12.93 -2.56
C LEU A 102 7.34 14.15 -1.66
N CYS A 103 6.56 14.28 -0.59
CA CYS A 103 6.66 15.41 0.33
C CYS A 103 8.10 15.57 0.85
N GLU A 104 8.61 16.82 0.82
CA GLU A 104 9.96 17.16 1.29
C GLU A 104 10.03 17.34 2.81
N HIS A 105 8.86 17.39 3.47
CA HIS A 105 8.71 17.66 4.91
C HIS A 105 7.65 16.74 5.54
N PRO A 106 7.78 15.39 5.45
CA PRO A 106 6.83 14.48 6.08
C PRO A 106 6.82 14.57 7.61
N GLU A 107 7.92 15.06 8.21
CA GLU A 107 8.05 15.27 9.65
C GLU A 107 6.98 16.19 10.24
N PHE A 108 6.31 17.02 9.45
CA PHE A 108 5.18 17.84 9.90
C PHE A 108 4.04 17.03 10.50
N THR A 109 3.91 15.77 10.12
CA THR A 109 2.89 14.87 10.63
C THR A 109 3.43 13.90 11.69
N VAL A 110 4.75 13.85 11.89
CA VAL A 110 5.39 13.01 12.92
C VAL A 110 5.12 13.60 14.30
N ARG A 111 4.71 12.74 15.22
CA ARG A 111 4.27 13.14 16.55
C ARG A 111 4.87 12.22 17.62
N ALA A 112 5.83 12.74 18.35
CA ALA A 112 6.40 12.08 19.51
C ALA A 112 5.55 12.32 20.77
N GLY A 113 5.61 11.41 21.73
CA GLY A 113 4.97 11.53 23.05
C GLY A 113 3.45 11.55 23.00
N ARG A 114 2.83 10.88 22.02
CA ARG A 114 1.38 10.86 21.87
C ARG A 114 0.72 9.58 22.40
N LEU A 115 1.49 8.51 22.50
CA LEU A 115 1.13 7.26 23.13
C LEU A 115 2.10 6.94 24.28
N ALA A 116 1.61 6.40 25.36
CA ALA A 116 2.43 5.92 26.47
C ALA A 116 1.88 4.61 27.01
N ASP A 117 2.77 3.75 27.52
CA ASP A 117 2.41 2.55 28.25
C ASP A 117 1.94 2.87 29.70
N ALA A 118 1.58 1.83 30.46
CA ALA A 118 1.09 1.97 31.84
C ALA A 118 2.13 2.60 32.78
N ASP A 119 3.41 2.50 32.49
CA ASP A 119 4.52 3.07 33.27
C ASP A 119 4.88 4.49 32.81
N GLY A 120 4.21 5.01 31.77
CA GLY A 120 4.43 6.33 31.20
C GLY A 120 5.59 6.39 30.18
N ASN A 121 6.11 5.25 29.74
CA ASN A 121 7.11 5.22 28.66
C ASN A 121 6.45 5.47 27.32
N GLU A 122 7.13 6.26 26.49
CA GLU A 122 6.63 6.58 25.15
C GLU A 122 6.56 5.36 24.23
N LEU A 123 5.48 5.31 23.44
CA LEU A 123 5.28 4.35 22.37
C LEU A 123 5.23 5.07 21.02
N GLY A 124 5.93 4.53 20.03
CA GLY A 124 5.86 5.02 18.65
C GLY A 124 4.50 4.72 17.98
N GLN A 125 4.13 5.53 16.99
CA GLN A 125 3.01 5.28 16.09
C GLN A 125 3.53 4.89 14.71
N GLY A 126 3.36 3.64 14.29
CA GLY A 126 3.76 3.17 12.97
C GLY A 126 3.07 3.98 11.87
N MET A 127 3.85 4.51 10.93
CA MET A 127 3.39 5.33 9.80
C MET A 127 2.53 6.55 10.20
N GLY A 128 2.68 7.02 11.45
CA GLY A 128 1.90 8.11 12.01
C GLY A 128 0.43 7.77 12.28
N LEU A 129 0.04 6.50 12.26
CA LEU A 129 -1.33 6.03 12.43
C LEU A 129 -1.54 5.22 13.71
N GLY A 130 -0.82 4.12 13.89
CA GLY A 130 -0.96 3.29 15.10
C GLY A 130 -2.36 2.68 15.25
N GLY A 131 -2.90 2.15 14.15
CA GLY A 131 -4.30 1.74 14.04
C GLY A 131 -4.66 0.40 14.71
N PHE A 132 -3.67 -0.36 15.20
CA PHE A 132 -3.97 -1.57 16.00
C PHE A 132 -4.28 -1.21 17.44
N ALA A 133 -5.22 -0.26 17.64
CA ALA A 133 -5.69 0.25 18.91
C ALA A 133 -7.16 0.63 18.82
N GLU A 134 -7.82 0.81 19.98
CA GLU A 134 -9.22 1.27 20.03
C GLU A 134 -9.39 2.71 19.52
N PHE A 135 -8.35 3.53 19.67
CA PHE A 135 -8.29 4.90 19.16
C PHE A 135 -6.94 5.17 18.53
N ALA A 136 -6.93 6.02 17.51
CA ALA A 136 -5.73 6.51 16.83
C ALA A 136 -5.73 8.04 16.78
N LEU A 137 -4.58 8.65 17.10
CA LEU A 137 -4.40 10.09 17.01
C LEU A 137 -3.67 10.38 15.70
N ILE A 138 -4.38 10.93 14.72
CA ILE A 138 -3.95 11.03 13.32
C ILE A 138 -3.91 12.50 12.88
N HIS A 139 -2.95 12.88 12.05
CA HIS A 139 -2.92 14.22 11.48
C HIS A 139 -4.03 14.34 10.40
N GLU A 140 -4.72 15.48 10.36
CA GLU A 140 -5.81 15.77 9.42
C GLU A 140 -5.45 15.46 7.95
N ASN A 141 -4.20 15.75 7.53
CA ASN A 141 -3.73 15.47 6.16
C ASN A 141 -3.74 13.98 5.80
N GLN A 142 -3.74 13.09 6.78
CA GLN A 142 -3.77 11.64 6.55
C GLN A 142 -5.20 11.07 6.59
N LEU A 143 -6.21 11.91 6.71
CA LEU A 143 -7.61 11.50 6.83
C LEU A 143 -8.45 12.01 5.65
N ALA A 144 -9.39 11.17 5.21
CA ALA A 144 -10.41 11.55 4.25
C ALA A 144 -11.78 11.09 4.75
N LYS A 145 -12.81 11.93 4.57
CA LYS A 145 -14.19 11.53 4.84
C LYS A 145 -14.62 10.44 3.87
N ILE A 146 -15.37 9.48 4.40
CA ILE A 146 -15.99 8.43 3.60
C ILE A 146 -17.52 8.60 3.59
N PRO A 147 -18.19 8.23 2.48
CA PRO A 147 -19.65 8.19 2.46
C PRO A 147 -20.21 7.16 3.46
N ASP A 148 -21.33 7.47 4.11
CA ASP A 148 -22.01 6.58 5.07
C ASP A 148 -22.35 5.19 4.50
N ALA A 149 -22.44 5.08 3.18
CA ALA A 149 -22.73 3.82 2.49
C ALA A 149 -21.53 2.85 2.44
N VAL A 150 -20.31 3.32 2.77
CA VAL A 150 -19.09 2.49 2.74
C VAL A 150 -18.84 1.88 4.11
N PRO A 151 -18.97 0.56 4.30
CA PRO A 151 -18.72 -0.06 5.60
C PRO A 151 -17.26 0.09 6.04
N PHE A 152 -17.01 0.27 7.33
CA PHE A 152 -15.66 0.49 7.87
C PHE A 152 -14.64 -0.59 7.48
N PRO A 153 -14.96 -1.91 7.46
CA PRO A 153 -13.96 -2.91 7.05
C PRO A 153 -13.47 -2.72 5.61
N GLN A 154 -14.36 -2.35 4.68
CA GLN A 154 -13.99 -2.04 3.30
C GLN A 154 -13.28 -0.69 3.19
N ALA A 155 -13.74 0.31 3.94
CA ALA A 155 -13.12 1.63 3.98
C ALA A 155 -11.66 1.57 4.45
N ALA A 156 -11.35 0.77 5.46
CA ALA A 156 -9.99 0.64 5.99
C ALA A 156 -8.97 0.26 4.89
N LEU A 157 -9.35 -0.62 3.96
CA LEU A 157 -8.51 -1.08 2.86
C LEU A 157 -8.19 0.01 1.83
N LEU A 158 -9.04 1.06 1.75
CA LEU A 158 -8.82 2.20 0.84
C LEU A 158 -7.52 2.95 1.18
N GLY A 159 -7.11 2.94 2.45
CA GLY A 159 -5.92 3.66 2.92
C GLY A 159 -4.58 3.08 2.48
N CYS A 160 -4.56 1.81 2.04
CA CYS A 160 -3.35 1.12 1.59
C CYS A 160 -3.63 0.21 0.38
N GLY A 161 -4.15 -1.00 0.61
CA GLY A 161 -4.21 -2.04 -0.43
C GLY A 161 -4.96 -1.63 -1.69
N VAL A 162 -6.06 -0.89 -1.57
CA VAL A 162 -6.85 -0.43 -2.72
C VAL A 162 -6.13 0.68 -3.48
N VAL A 163 -5.72 1.74 -2.78
CA VAL A 163 -5.05 2.88 -3.43
C VAL A 163 -3.71 2.49 -4.04
N THR A 164 -2.98 1.59 -3.40
CA THR A 164 -1.69 1.07 -3.92
C THR A 164 -1.92 0.28 -5.20
N GLY A 165 -2.83 -0.70 -5.18
CA GLY A 165 -3.08 -1.55 -6.36
C GLY A 165 -3.66 -0.78 -7.54
N ALA A 166 -4.80 -0.12 -7.33
CA ALA A 166 -5.46 0.65 -8.39
C ALA A 166 -4.62 1.87 -8.82
N GLY A 167 -3.99 2.56 -7.87
CA GLY A 167 -3.15 3.72 -8.14
C GLY A 167 -1.88 3.39 -8.93
N ALA A 168 -1.26 2.23 -8.71
CA ALA A 168 -0.14 1.75 -9.51
C ALA A 168 -0.50 1.69 -11.00
N VAL A 169 -1.67 1.18 -11.31
CA VAL A 169 -2.16 1.02 -12.68
C VAL A 169 -2.62 2.34 -13.28
N MET A 170 -3.50 3.07 -12.56
CA MET A 170 -4.19 4.23 -13.10
C MET A 170 -3.37 5.51 -13.05
N ASN A 171 -2.54 5.69 -12.00
CA ASN A 171 -1.83 6.95 -11.78
C ASN A 171 -0.33 6.86 -12.06
N THR A 172 0.34 5.77 -11.63
CA THR A 172 1.79 5.65 -11.81
C THR A 172 2.13 5.16 -13.20
N ALA A 173 1.53 4.06 -13.64
CA ALA A 173 1.76 3.50 -14.96
C ALA A 173 0.98 4.24 -16.06
N ASP A 174 -0.14 4.86 -15.69
CA ASP A 174 -1.06 5.57 -16.61
C ASP A 174 -1.51 4.66 -17.77
N VAL A 175 -1.97 3.46 -17.41
CA VAL A 175 -2.42 2.44 -18.37
C VAL A 175 -3.54 2.98 -19.24
N GLN A 176 -3.39 2.90 -20.55
CA GLN A 176 -4.36 3.39 -21.51
C GLN A 176 -5.30 2.29 -22.01
N PRO A 177 -6.52 2.66 -22.49
CA PRO A 177 -7.46 1.70 -23.06
C PRO A 177 -6.83 0.86 -24.18
N GLY A 178 -7.04 -0.46 -24.10
CA GLY A 178 -6.56 -1.43 -25.08
C GLY A 178 -5.18 -2.01 -24.82
N GLU A 179 -4.41 -1.48 -23.87
CA GLU A 179 -3.07 -1.98 -23.54
C GLU A 179 -3.12 -3.29 -22.72
N THR A 180 -2.01 -4.01 -22.71
CA THR A 180 -1.86 -5.31 -22.05
C THR A 180 -1.15 -5.16 -20.72
N VAL A 181 -1.78 -5.67 -19.66
CA VAL A 181 -1.27 -5.64 -18.29
C VAL A 181 -1.00 -7.04 -17.79
N ALA A 182 0.17 -7.31 -17.22
CA ALA A 182 0.47 -8.52 -16.47
C ALA A 182 0.63 -8.18 -14.98
N ILE A 183 -0.06 -8.91 -14.11
CA ILE A 183 -0.10 -8.69 -12.66
C ILE A 183 0.43 -9.93 -11.97
N ILE A 184 1.61 -9.82 -11.33
CA ILE A 184 2.29 -10.90 -10.64
C ILE A 184 1.99 -10.80 -9.15
N GLY A 185 1.33 -11.81 -8.60
CA GLY A 185 0.79 -11.82 -7.24
C GLY A 185 -0.60 -11.22 -7.17
N THR A 186 -1.62 -12.09 -7.03
CA THR A 186 -3.05 -11.72 -7.00
C THR A 186 -3.64 -11.77 -5.59
N GLY A 187 -2.83 -11.36 -4.60
CA GLY A 187 -3.29 -11.06 -3.24
C GLY A 187 -4.14 -9.80 -3.17
N GLY A 188 -4.37 -9.25 -1.98
CA GLY A 188 -5.24 -8.08 -1.78
C GLY A 188 -4.86 -6.89 -2.67
N VAL A 189 -3.57 -6.51 -2.73
CA VAL A 189 -3.10 -5.38 -3.56
C VAL A 189 -3.21 -5.69 -5.05
N GLY A 190 -2.74 -6.87 -5.49
CA GLY A 190 -2.80 -7.27 -6.90
C GLY A 190 -4.23 -7.41 -7.44
N THR A 191 -5.17 -7.87 -6.62
CA THR A 191 -6.60 -7.91 -6.98
C THR A 191 -7.16 -6.49 -7.22
N ASN A 192 -6.73 -5.51 -6.42
CA ASN A 192 -7.11 -4.11 -6.66
C ASN A 192 -6.42 -3.51 -7.88
N ALA A 193 -5.22 -3.98 -8.24
CA ALA A 193 -4.59 -3.62 -9.51
C ALA A 193 -5.36 -4.17 -10.72
N ILE A 194 -5.91 -5.40 -10.62
CA ILE A 194 -6.81 -5.95 -11.64
C ILE A 194 -8.03 -5.04 -11.83
N SER A 195 -8.68 -4.64 -10.71
CA SER A 195 -9.81 -3.70 -10.77
C SER A 195 -9.39 -2.35 -11.37
N GLY A 196 -8.22 -1.83 -11.03
CA GLY A 196 -7.65 -0.63 -11.64
C GLY A 196 -7.45 -0.77 -13.15
N ALA A 197 -6.97 -1.93 -13.62
CA ALA A 197 -6.78 -2.20 -15.03
C ALA A 197 -8.13 -2.29 -15.81
N VAL A 198 -9.15 -2.85 -15.17
CA VAL A 198 -10.51 -2.84 -15.73
C VAL A 198 -11.03 -1.41 -15.87
N ILE A 199 -10.88 -0.58 -14.85
CA ILE A 199 -11.31 0.84 -14.85
C ILE A 199 -10.54 1.63 -15.91
N ALA A 200 -9.24 1.39 -16.07
CA ALA A 200 -8.40 2.02 -17.09
C ALA A 200 -8.74 1.54 -18.53
N GLY A 201 -9.55 0.49 -18.68
CA GLY A 201 -9.93 -0.04 -19.98
C GLY A 201 -8.85 -0.88 -20.65
N ALA A 202 -7.96 -1.52 -19.87
CA ALA A 202 -6.95 -2.43 -20.40
C ALA A 202 -7.58 -3.49 -21.31
N GLY A 203 -6.96 -3.74 -22.46
CA GLY A 203 -7.50 -4.68 -23.44
C GLY A 203 -7.25 -6.14 -23.06
N ARG A 204 -6.19 -6.40 -22.31
CA ARG A 204 -5.87 -7.71 -21.74
C ARG A 204 -5.29 -7.55 -20.33
N ILE A 205 -5.79 -8.34 -19.40
CA ILE A 205 -5.37 -8.36 -17.99
C ILE A 205 -4.97 -9.79 -17.63
N ILE A 206 -3.65 -10.02 -17.54
CA ILE A 206 -3.07 -11.35 -17.29
C ILE A 206 -2.71 -11.42 -15.80
N ALA A 207 -3.44 -12.23 -15.04
CA ALA A 207 -3.17 -12.46 -13.62
C ALA A 207 -2.26 -13.68 -13.44
N ILE A 208 -1.19 -13.54 -12.67
CA ILE A 208 -0.17 -14.56 -12.44
C ILE A 208 -0.03 -14.83 -10.94
N ASP A 209 -0.29 -16.05 -10.51
CA ASP A 209 -0.10 -16.50 -9.12
C ASP A 209 0.24 -17.99 -9.09
N GLY A 210 0.65 -18.51 -7.93
CA GLY A 210 0.89 -19.93 -7.73
C GLY A 210 -0.27 -20.69 -7.06
N ALA A 211 -1.42 -20.04 -6.80
CA ALA A 211 -2.56 -20.60 -6.10
C ALA A 211 -3.85 -20.44 -6.92
N ASP A 212 -4.53 -21.56 -7.20
CA ASP A 212 -5.71 -21.58 -8.07
C ASP A 212 -6.88 -20.76 -7.50
N ASP A 213 -7.09 -20.81 -6.20
CA ASP A 213 -8.12 -20.03 -5.51
C ASP A 213 -7.94 -18.53 -5.69
N LYS A 214 -6.70 -18.04 -5.70
CA LYS A 214 -6.38 -16.64 -6.01
C LYS A 214 -6.60 -16.31 -7.47
N LEU A 215 -6.29 -17.22 -8.38
CA LEU A 215 -6.52 -17.05 -9.81
C LEU A 215 -8.01 -17.04 -10.15
N ASP A 216 -8.82 -17.86 -9.48
CA ASP A 216 -10.27 -17.84 -9.62
C ASP A 216 -10.85 -16.50 -9.12
N ASN A 217 -10.36 -16.02 -8.00
CA ASN A 217 -10.70 -14.69 -7.49
C ASN A 217 -10.28 -13.58 -8.47
N ALA A 218 -9.09 -13.67 -9.07
CA ALA A 218 -8.61 -12.72 -10.07
C ALA A 218 -9.57 -12.62 -11.30
N ARG A 219 -10.10 -13.74 -11.77
CA ARG A 219 -11.13 -13.75 -12.82
C ARG A 219 -12.39 -13.00 -12.38
N HIS A 220 -12.83 -13.19 -11.13
CA HIS A 220 -14.00 -12.50 -10.61
C HIS A 220 -13.80 -10.97 -10.59
N PHE A 221 -12.58 -10.50 -10.36
CA PHE A 221 -12.24 -9.07 -10.40
C PHE A 221 -11.91 -8.52 -11.78
N GLY A 222 -11.93 -9.35 -12.84
CA GLY A 222 -11.85 -8.90 -14.22
C GLY A 222 -10.58 -9.27 -14.97
N ALA A 223 -9.75 -10.19 -14.44
CA ALA A 223 -8.65 -10.76 -15.22
C ALA A 223 -9.19 -11.49 -16.45
N THR A 224 -8.66 -11.16 -17.63
CA THR A 224 -9.05 -11.82 -18.89
C THR A 224 -8.40 -13.18 -19.04
N ASP A 225 -7.17 -13.30 -18.54
CA ASP A 225 -6.36 -14.51 -18.61
C ASP A 225 -5.71 -14.76 -17.22
N VAL A 226 -5.48 -16.02 -16.87
CA VAL A 226 -4.78 -16.37 -15.64
C VAL A 226 -3.70 -17.41 -15.93
N ILE A 227 -2.60 -17.32 -15.18
CA ILE A 227 -1.44 -18.19 -15.30
C ILE A 227 -1.07 -18.73 -13.92
N ASN A 228 -1.12 -20.05 -13.73
CA ASN A 228 -0.55 -20.69 -12.56
C ASN A 228 0.95 -20.90 -12.78
N SER A 229 1.76 -20.06 -12.11
CA SER A 229 3.22 -20.06 -12.23
C SER A 229 3.90 -21.31 -11.65
N ARG A 230 3.18 -22.17 -10.91
CA ARG A 230 3.70 -23.47 -10.45
C ARG A 230 3.54 -24.57 -11.50
N GLU A 231 2.64 -24.38 -12.46
CA GLU A 231 2.32 -25.39 -13.46
C GLU A 231 2.99 -25.13 -14.80
N VAL A 232 3.18 -23.83 -15.15
CA VAL A 232 3.74 -23.43 -16.43
C VAL A 232 4.79 -22.34 -16.27
N ASP A 233 5.67 -22.18 -17.27
CA ASP A 233 6.55 -21.04 -17.39
C ASP A 233 5.74 -19.77 -17.67
N ALA A 234 5.66 -18.89 -16.68
CA ALA A 234 4.86 -17.67 -16.77
C ALA A 234 5.34 -16.70 -17.87
N VAL A 235 6.66 -16.64 -18.12
CA VAL A 235 7.22 -15.78 -19.19
C VAL A 235 6.76 -16.29 -20.56
N ALA A 236 6.90 -17.60 -20.80
CA ALA A 236 6.47 -18.21 -22.05
C ALA A 236 4.96 -18.07 -22.27
N ALA A 237 4.15 -18.27 -21.22
CA ALA A 237 2.70 -18.12 -21.29
C ALA A 237 2.27 -16.67 -21.59
N VAL A 238 2.88 -15.66 -20.95
CA VAL A 238 2.62 -14.24 -21.27
C VAL A 238 2.97 -13.95 -22.72
N LYS A 239 4.13 -14.41 -23.20
CA LYS A 239 4.55 -14.23 -24.60
C LYS A 239 3.57 -14.90 -25.56
N GLU A 240 3.10 -16.10 -25.28
CA GLU A 240 2.10 -16.80 -26.10
C GLU A 240 0.79 -16.01 -26.18
N LEU A 241 0.24 -15.59 -25.03
CA LEU A 241 -0.98 -14.79 -24.95
C LEU A 241 -0.89 -13.45 -25.71
N THR A 242 0.32 -12.91 -25.85
CA THR A 242 0.58 -11.62 -26.48
C THR A 242 1.18 -11.73 -27.90
N GLY A 243 1.08 -12.91 -28.54
CA GLY A 243 1.60 -13.14 -29.89
C GLY A 243 3.12 -12.97 -30.00
N GLY A 244 3.87 -13.21 -28.93
CA GLY A 244 5.33 -13.10 -28.85
C GLY A 244 5.84 -11.73 -28.42
N LEU A 245 5.00 -10.71 -28.33
CA LEU A 245 5.42 -9.33 -27.98
C LEU A 245 5.71 -9.14 -26.49
N GLY A 246 4.86 -9.66 -25.61
CA GLY A 246 4.88 -9.41 -24.17
C GLY A 246 3.82 -8.39 -23.73
N ALA A 247 3.85 -8.02 -22.46
CA ALA A 247 2.94 -7.07 -21.85
C ALA A 247 3.49 -5.64 -21.90
N ASP A 248 2.61 -4.65 -22.10
CA ASP A 248 2.98 -3.23 -22.05
C ASP A 248 3.34 -2.83 -20.61
N TYR A 249 2.67 -3.41 -19.63
CA TYR A 249 2.92 -3.17 -18.21
C TYR A 249 2.99 -4.49 -17.45
N VAL A 250 3.99 -4.60 -16.58
CA VAL A 250 4.12 -5.70 -15.62
C VAL A 250 4.20 -5.13 -14.22
N PHE A 251 3.30 -5.56 -13.34
CA PHE A 251 3.26 -5.14 -11.94
C PHE A 251 3.67 -6.31 -11.04
N ASP A 252 4.71 -6.11 -10.23
CA ASP A 252 5.18 -7.10 -9.27
C ASP A 252 4.72 -6.74 -7.85
N PHE A 253 3.73 -7.49 -7.34
CA PHE A 253 3.23 -7.39 -5.96
C PHE A 253 3.83 -8.45 -5.03
N VAL A 254 4.76 -9.28 -5.50
CA VAL A 254 5.36 -10.37 -4.73
C VAL A 254 6.66 -9.94 -4.07
N GLY A 255 7.54 -9.24 -4.79
CA GLY A 255 8.81 -8.76 -4.26
C GLY A 255 9.86 -9.84 -4.02
N ILE A 256 9.82 -10.96 -4.75
CA ILE A 256 10.87 -12.00 -4.74
C ILE A 256 11.79 -11.78 -5.93
N PRO A 257 13.14 -11.68 -5.76
CA PRO A 257 14.05 -11.31 -6.83
C PRO A 257 13.90 -12.12 -8.12
N ALA A 258 13.73 -13.44 -8.01
CA ALA A 258 13.53 -14.30 -9.17
C ALA A 258 12.22 -14.01 -9.92
N VAL A 259 11.16 -13.67 -9.18
CA VAL A 259 9.85 -13.29 -9.75
C VAL A 259 9.96 -11.95 -10.43
N THR A 260 10.54 -10.95 -9.76
CA THR A 260 10.79 -9.63 -10.33
C THR A 260 11.63 -9.72 -11.61
N GLN A 261 12.67 -10.54 -11.60
CA GLN A 261 13.54 -10.79 -12.77
C GLN A 261 12.75 -11.40 -13.93
N SER A 262 11.82 -12.32 -13.66
CA SER A 262 10.94 -12.88 -14.69
C SER A 262 10.02 -11.83 -15.30
N GLY A 263 9.56 -10.86 -14.51
CA GLY A 263 8.74 -9.74 -14.95
C GLY A 263 9.40 -8.90 -16.04
N LEU A 264 10.72 -8.66 -15.94
CA LEU A 264 11.47 -7.99 -17.02
C LEU A 264 11.40 -8.73 -18.34
N SER A 265 11.42 -10.06 -18.31
CA SER A 265 11.36 -10.91 -19.50
C SER A 265 9.96 -10.98 -20.11
N MET A 266 8.92 -10.60 -19.38
CA MET A 266 7.54 -10.54 -19.85
C MET A 266 7.23 -9.28 -20.65
N LEU A 267 8.07 -8.23 -20.58
CA LEU A 267 7.80 -6.94 -21.18
C LEU A 267 7.81 -6.98 -22.72
N ALA A 268 6.89 -6.21 -23.29
CA ALA A 268 6.95 -5.79 -24.68
C ALA A 268 8.02 -4.70 -24.88
N PRO A 269 8.49 -4.44 -26.12
CA PRO A 269 9.29 -3.26 -26.39
C PRO A 269 8.55 -1.97 -25.99
N GLY A 270 9.23 -1.10 -25.24
CA GLY A 270 8.64 0.12 -24.68
C GLY A 270 7.90 -0.09 -23.35
N GLY A 271 7.72 -1.32 -22.92
CA GLY A 271 6.97 -1.66 -21.70
C GLY A 271 7.67 -1.27 -20.40
N GLY A 272 6.91 -1.27 -19.31
CA GLY A 272 7.36 -0.93 -17.96
C GLY A 272 7.14 -2.04 -16.93
N LEU A 273 8.17 -2.29 -16.10
CA LEU A 273 8.07 -3.11 -14.89
C LEU A 273 7.91 -2.19 -13.68
N TYR A 274 6.85 -2.41 -12.92
CA TYR A 274 6.52 -1.66 -11.72
C TYR A 274 6.71 -2.53 -10.48
N LEU A 275 7.50 -2.04 -9.52
CA LEU A 275 7.88 -2.75 -8.30
C LEU A 275 7.05 -2.24 -7.14
N ILE A 276 6.18 -3.08 -6.59
CA ILE A 276 5.28 -2.76 -5.48
C ILE A 276 5.53 -3.70 -4.29
N GLY A 277 5.79 -4.98 -4.55
CA GLY A 277 6.15 -5.94 -3.51
C GLY A 277 7.41 -5.49 -2.77
N ILE A 278 7.35 -5.48 -1.43
CA ILE A 278 8.49 -5.06 -0.60
C ILE A 278 9.54 -6.16 -0.63
N LEU A 279 10.71 -5.82 -1.18
CA LEU A 279 11.90 -6.66 -1.20
C LEU A 279 12.67 -6.53 0.13
N ASP A 280 13.27 -7.62 0.59
CA ASP A 280 14.32 -7.54 1.61
C ASP A 280 15.42 -6.58 1.10
N PRO A 281 15.86 -5.59 1.90
CA PRO A 281 16.91 -4.65 1.50
C PRO A 281 18.23 -5.30 1.06
N ALA A 282 18.48 -6.54 1.47
CA ALA A 282 19.64 -7.32 1.04
C ALA A 282 19.48 -7.93 -0.37
N ASN A 283 18.28 -7.94 -0.92
CA ASN A 283 17.99 -8.51 -2.24
C ASN A 283 18.23 -7.50 -3.34
N HIS A 284 18.76 -8.00 -4.45
CA HIS A 284 19.04 -7.22 -5.65
C HIS A 284 18.38 -7.89 -6.86
N ILE A 285 18.03 -7.07 -7.84
CA ILE A 285 17.60 -7.52 -9.17
C ILE A 285 18.67 -7.14 -10.19
N ASP A 286 18.96 -8.04 -11.13
CA ASP A 286 19.90 -7.77 -12.22
C ASP A 286 19.18 -7.14 -13.41
N VAL A 287 19.54 -5.92 -13.75
CA VAL A 287 18.96 -5.19 -14.88
C VAL A 287 20.04 -4.89 -15.91
N SER A 288 19.93 -5.50 -17.09
CA SER A 288 20.85 -5.23 -18.19
C SER A 288 20.59 -3.84 -18.80
N ALA A 289 21.58 -2.96 -18.73
CA ALA A 289 21.48 -1.65 -19.39
C ALA A 289 21.24 -1.78 -20.91
N LEU A 290 21.83 -2.82 -21.54
CA LEU A 290 21.62 -3.08 -22.97
C LEU A 290 20.18 -3.54 -23.26
N GLN A 291 19.57 -4.32 -22.38
CA GLN A 291 18.17 -4.72 -22.50
C GLN A 291 17.24 -3.51 -22.39
N LEU A 292 17.44 -2.66 -21.38
CA LEU A 292 16.67 -1.43 -21.22
C LEU A 292 16.81 -0.50 -22.43
N LEU A 293 18.04 -0.29 -22.91
CA LEU A 293 18.31 0.56 -24.06
C LEU A 293 17.69 -0.02 -25.34
N GLY A 294 17.92 -1.31 -25.61
CA GLY A 294 17.50 -1.96 -26.86
C GLY A 294 15.99 -2.09 -26.99
N ALA A 295 15.31 -2.45 -25.92
CA ALA A 295 13.85 -2.58 -25.89
C ALA A 295 13.14 -1.30 -25.45
N ARG A 296 13.86 -0.27 -24.98
CA ARG A 296 13.31 0.97 -24.40
C ARG A 296 12.40 0.70 -23.18
N ASN A 297 12.70 -0.35 -22.44
CA ASN A 297 11.95 -0.69 -21.25
C ASN A 297 12.29 0.24 -20.09
N ARG A 298 11.38 0.34 -19.11
CA ARG A 298 11.59 1.08 -17.86
C ARG A 298 11.35 0.17 -16.66
N VAL A 299 11.98 0.51 -15.54
CA VAL A 299 11.74 -0.10 -14.23
C VAL A 299 11.45 1.04 -13.24
N GLU A 300 10.36 0.96 -12.53
CA GLU A 300 9.89 2.03 -11.65
C GLU A 300 9.38 1.46 -10.32
N GLY A 301 9.78 2.08 -9.20
CA GLY A 301 9.23 1.78 -7.88
C GLY A 301 7.90 2.51 -7.68
N VAL A 302 6.94 1.84 -7.05
CA VAL A 302 5.63 2.39 -6.70
C VAL A 302 5.45 2.34 -5.19
N TYR A 303 5.06 3.47 -4.62
CA TYR A 303 4.83 3.59 -3.18
C TYR A 303 3.36 3.91 -2.91
#